data_31f6dca19eee5570f8243763541c065c
#
_entry.id   31f6dca19eee5570f8243763541c065c
#
_cell.length_a   1.000
_cell.length_b   1.000
_cell.length_c   1.000
_cell.angle_alpha   90.00
_cell.angle_beta   90.00
_cell.angle_gamma   90.00
#
_symmetry.space_group_name_H-M   'P 1'
#
loop_
_entity.id
_entity.type
_entity.pdbx_description
1 polymer ?
#
loop_
_entity_poly.entity_id
_entity_poly.type
_entity_poly.pdbx_seq_one_letter_code
_entity_poly.pdbx_strand_id
1 'polypeptide(L)'
;MLQPWQAFAKLFSDDLKSRVDTEWQEYKEQNQNETYTTKDRFNFHNKKMQEWYEESDTDVKKQVEGFWVQCKEEGDDDEDPNSVLQK
;
A
#
# COMPACT_ATOMS: atom_id res chain seq x y z
N MET A 1 -9.37 3.60 8.27
CA MET A 1 -10.12 2.85 7.26
C MET A 1 -9.22 2.43 6.12
N LEU A 2 -9.33 1.20 5.68
CA LEU A 2 -8.46 0.69 4.63
C LEU A 2 -8.96 1.10 3.25
N GLN A 3 -8.07 1.56 2.41
CA GLN A 3 -8.40 1.91 1.03
C GLN A 3 -8.17 0.69 0.13
N PRO A 4 -8.84 0.64 -1.04
CA PRO A 4 -8.62 -0.48 -1.96
C PRO A 4 -7.17 -0.65 -2.37
N TRP A 5 -6.45 0.45 -2.63
CA TRP A 5 -5.05 0.34 -3.03
C TRP A 5 -4.17 -0.17 -1.88
N GLN A 6 -4.60 0.07 -0.64
CA GLN A 6 -3.87 -0.46 0.51
C GLN A 6 -4.06 -1.97 0.61
N ALA A 7 -5.26 -2.45 0.29
CA ALA A 7 -5.49 -3.89 0.22
C ALA A 7 -4.66 -4.53 -0.88
N PHE A 8 -4.56 -3.84 -2.03
CA PHE A 8 -3.72 -4.30 -3.11
C PHE A 8 -2.26 -4.43 -2.64
N ALA A 9 -1.79 -3.42 -1.93
CA ALA A 9 -0.42 -3.43 -1.43
C ALA A 9 -0.18 -4.57 -0.44
N LYS A 10 -1.16 -4.88 0.40
CA LYS A 10 -1.03 -5.97 1.34
C LYS A 10 -1.06 -7.33 0.65
N LEU A 11 -1.97 -7.50 -0.31
CA LEU A 11 -2.17 -8.77 -0.98
C LEU A 11 -0.94 -9.19 -1.77
N PHE A 12 -0.29 -8.22 -2.41
CA PHE A 12 0.89 -8.48 -3.22
C PHE A 12 2.14 -7.87 -2.61
N SER A 13 2.20 -7.81 -1.28
CA SER A 13 3.26 -7.06 -0.60
C SER A 13 4.67 -7.50 -0.98
N ASP A 14 4.90 -8.80 -1.07
CA ASP A 14 6.25 -9.28 -1.37
C ASP A 14 6.72 -8.82 -2.73
N ASP A 15 5.87 -9.01 -3.75
CA ASP A 15 6.22 -8.60 -5.10
C ASP A 15 6.35 -7.09 -5.20
N LEU A 16 5.41 -6.38 -4.60
CA LEU A 16 5.40 -4.92 -4.69
C LEU A 16 6.56 -4.29 -3.94
N LYS A 17 6.96 -4.91 -2.84
CA LYS A 17 8.08 -4.37 -2.05
C LYS A 17 9.35 -4.32 -2.89
N SER A 18 9.67 -5.41 -3.57
CA SER A 18 10.85 -5.44 -4.42
C SER A 18 10.73 -4.44 -5.55
N ARG A 19 9.56 -4.35 -6.14
CA ARG A 19 9.33 -3.45 -7.26
C ARG A 19 9.48 -2.00 -6.83
N VAL A 20 8.91 -1.66 -5.67
CA VAL A 20 9.02 -0.30 -5.14
C VAL A 20 10.47 0.05 -4.84
N ASP A 21 11.21 -0.89 -4.26
CA ASP A 21 12.61 -0.62 -3.95
C ASP A 21 13.39 -0.31 -5.21
N THR A 22 13.19 -1.08 -6.28
CA THR A 22 13.86 -0.85 -7.54
C THR A 22 13.50 0.53 -8.10
N GLU A 23 12.21 0.85 -8.10
CA GLU A 23 11.74 2.14 -8.60
C GLU A 23 12.33 3.28 -7.77
N TRP A 24 12.38 3.11 -6.47
CA TRP A 24 12.91 4.13 -5.58
C TRP A 24 14.39 4.38 -5.85
N GLN A 25 15.15 3.32 -6.05
CA GLN A 25 16.57 3.47 -6.34
C GLN A 25 16.78 4.22 -7.66
N GLU A 26 16.01 3.88 -8.67
CA GLU A 26 16.10 4.57 -9.96
C GLU A 26 15.70 6.04 -9.81
N TYR A 27 14.65 6.29 -9.04
CA TYR A 27 14.21 7.65 -8.83
C TYR A 27 15.29 8.49 -8.16
N LYS A 28 15.96 7.92 -7.16
CA LYS A 28 17.04 8.64 -6.47
C LYS A 28 18.23 8.89 -7.40
N GLU A 29 18.53 7.92 -8.26
CA GLU A 29 19.65 8.10 -9.18
C GLU A 29 19.38 9.20 -10.18
N GLN A 30 18.14 9.33 -10.62
CA GLN A 30 17.78 10.36 -11.57
C GLN A 30 17.75 11.74 -10.93
N ASN A 31 17.61 11.81 -9.60
CA ASN A 31 17.50 13.06 -8.89
C ASN A 31 18.54 13.15 -7.78
N GLN A 32 19.79 12.88 -8.13
CA GLN A 32 20.86 12.78 -7.13
C GLN A 32 21.12 14.04 -6.36
N ASN A 33 20.72 15.18 -6.91
CA ASN A 33 20.98 16.45 -6.26
C ASN A 33 20.05 16.73 -5.10
N GLU A 34 19.06 15.89 -4.88
CA GLU A 34 18.08 16.13 -3.84
C GLU A 34 18.33 15.23 -2.65
N THR A 35 17.88 15.71 -1.50
CA THR A 35 17.97 14.94 -0.26
C THR A 35 16.60 14.36 0.03
N TYR A 36 16.58 13.08 0.38
CA TYR A 36 15.32 12.38 0.61
C TYR A 36 15.18 11.99 2.07
N THR A 37 13.96 12.11 2.60
CA THR A 37 13.65 11.71 3.96
C THR A 37 12.81 10.44 3.97
N THR A 38 12.57 9.90 5.17
CA THR A 38 11.68 8.75 5.30
C THR A 38 10.29 9.08 4.81
N LYS A 39 9.84 10.31 5.03
CA LYS A 39 8.53 10.74 4.58
C LYS A 39 8.45 10.73 3.06
N ASP A 40 9.52 11.17 2.40
CA ASP A 40 9.54 11.17 0.93
C ASP A 40 9.40 9.75 0.40
N ARG A 41 10.11 8.81 0.99
CA ARG A 41 10.01 7.41 0.57
C ARG A 41 8.61 6.86 0.82
N PHE A 42 8.02 7.21 1.94
CA PHE A 42 6.68 6.76 2.28
C PHE A 42 5.66 7.28 1.27
N ASN A 43 5.76 8.56 0.92
CA ASN A 43 4.86 9.15 -0.07
C ASN A 43 5.05 8.52 -1.43
N PHE A 44 6.30 8.25 -1.81
CA PHE A 44 6.61 7.59 -3.07
C PHE A 44 5.96 6.20 -3.11
N HIS A 45 6.12 5.45 -2.03
CA HIS A 45 5.54 4.11 -1.92
C HIS A 45 4.02 4.15 -2.11
N ASN A 46 3.35 5.05 -1.40
CA ASN A 46 1.90 5.16 -1.48
C ASN A 46 1.46 5.53 -2.89
N LYS A 47 2.17 6.46 -3.51
CA LYS A 47 1.82 6.91 -4.85
C LYS A 47 1.95 5.75 -5.84
N LYS A 48 3.04 4.97 -5.74
CA LYS A 48 3.24 3.84 -6.62
C LYS A 48 2.18 2.78 -6.42
N MET A 49 1.79 2.51 -5.18
CA MET A 49 0.76 1.53 -4.92
C MET A 49 -0.56 1.95 -5.57
N GLN A 50 -0.90 3.23 -5.46
CA GLN A 50 -2.13 3.73 -6.08
C GLN A 50 -2.08 3.63 -7.59
N GLU A 51 -0.96 4.01 -8.20
CA GLU A 51 -0.80 3.96 -9.64
C GLU A 51 -0.90 2.54 -10.16
N TRP A 52 -0.20 1.62 -9.52
CA TRP A 52 -0.18 0.24 -9.96
C TRP A 52 -1.54 -0.42 -9.80
N TYR A 53 -2.25 -0.06 -8.73
CA TYR A 53 -3.60 -0.57 -8.54
C TYR A 53 -4.52 -0.08 -9.66
N GLU A 54 -4.42 1.21 -10.01
CA GLU A 54 -5.27 1.77 -11.06
C GLU A 54 -4.99 1.12 -12.41
N GLU A 55 -3.74 0.74 -12.64
CA GLU A 55 -3.35 0.13 -13.91
C GLU A 55 -3.59 -1.37 -13.95
N SER A 56 -3.99 -1.96 -12.84
CA SER A 56 -4.18 -3.40 -12.77
C SER A 56 -5.34 -3.87 -13.63
N ASP A 57 -5.28 -5.14 -14.02
CA ASP A 57 -6.37 -5.76 -14.77
C ASP A 57 -7.60 -5.90 -13.91
N THR A 58 -8.73 -6.12 -14.59
CA THR A 58 -10.00 -6.32 -13.88
C THR A 58 -9.89 -7.52 -12.92
N ASP A 59 -9.22 -8.59 -13.36
CA ASP A 59 -9.08 -9.77 -12.51
C ASP A 59 -8.36 -9.43 -11.22
N VAL A 60 -7.27 -8.68 -11.33
CA VAL A 60 -6.50 -8.28 -10.15
C VAL A 60 -7.34 -7.38 -9.26
N LYS A 61 -8.08 -6.45 -9.85
CA LYS A 61 -8.93 -5.56 -9.07
C LYS A 61 -10.02 -6.32 -8.34
N LYS A 62 -10.55 -7.36 -8.96
CA LYS A 62 -11.56 -8.20 -8.32
C LYS A 62 -10.97 -8.93 -7.11
N GLN A 63 -9.76 -9.46 -7.26
CA GLN A 63 -9.09 -10.12 -6.16
C GLN A 63 -8.86 -9.15 -5.02
N VAL A 64 -8.41 -7.96 -5.35
CA VAL A 64 -8.16 -6.94 -4.35
C VAL A 64 -9.45 -6.55 -3.65
N GLU A 65 -10.52 -6.41 -4.40
CA GLU A 65 -11.79 -6.03 -3.82
C GLU A 65 -12.29 -7.09 -2.84
N GLY A 66 -12.16 -8.36 -3.21
CA GLY A 66 -12.54 -9.44 -2.31
C GLY A 66 -11.73 -9.43 -1.04
N PHE A 67 -10.43 -9.25 -1.16
CA PHE A 67 -9.56 -9.18 -0.01
C PHE A 67 -9.89 -7.95 0.84
N TRP A 68 -10.14 -6.84 0.19
CA TRP A 68 -10.47 -5.59 0.87
C TRP A 68 -11.74 -5.72 1.70
N VAL A 69 -12.74 -6.38 1.14
CA VAL A 69 -14.00 -6.58 1.86
C VAL A 69 -13.77 -7.44 3.09
N GLN A 70 -12.96 -8.50 2.95
CA GLN A 70 -12.62 -9.33 4.10
C GLN A 70 -11.91 -8.53 5.17
N CYS A 71 -10.93 -7.73 4.78
CA CYS A 71 -10.21 -6.91 5.74
C CYS A 71 -11.12 -5.91 6.41
N LYS A 72 -12.05 -5.37 5.65
CA LYS A 72 -12.97 -4.38 6.19
C LYS A 72 -13.86 -4.99 7.27
N GLU A 73 -14.35 -6.20 7.00
CA GLU A 73 -15.22 -6.87 7.98
C GLU A 73 -14.45 -7.21 9.25
N GLU A 74 -13.24 -7.70 9.07
CA GLU A 74 -12.44 -8.06 10.22
C GLU A 74 -11.91 -6.81 10.93
N GLY A 75 -11.67 -5.79 10.17
CA GLY A 75 -11.11 -4.56 10.71
C GLY A 75 -12.02 -3.87 11.69
N ASP A 76 -13.31 -4.09 11.54
CA ASP A 76 -14.22 -3.48 12.48
C ASP A 76 -13.93 -3.89 13.89
N ASP A 77 -13.49 -5.10 14.06
CA ASP A 77 -13.17 -5.59 15.40
C ASP A 77 -12.01 -4.85 16.01
N ASP A 78 -11.09 -4.44 15.17
CA ASP A 78 -9.88 -3.82 15.68
C ASP A 78 -10.03 -2.40 16.04
N GLU A 79 -11.08 -1.83 15.61
CA GLU A 79 -11.16 -0.45 15.84
C GLU A 79 -11.24 -0.07 17.22
N ASP A 80 -11.52 -0.82 17.90
CA ASP A 80 -11.54 -0.42 19.19
C ASP A 80 -10.43 -0.61 19.85
N PRO A 81 -9.73 -0.48 19.71
CA PRO A 81 -8.70 -0.72 20.35
C PRO A 81 -8.47 -0.16 21.48
N ASN A 82 -8.98 -0.14 21.52
CA ASN A 82 -8.71 0.10 22.32
C ASN A 82 -9.26 -0.01 22.93
N SER A 83 -9.99 -0.27 22.52
CA SER A 83 -10.52 -0.35 22.92
C SER A 83 -10.51 -1.03 23.45
N VAL A 84 -10.48 -1.28 23.41
CA VAL A 84 -10.33 -1.67 23.82
C VAL A 84 -9.81 -1.85 24.47
N LEU A 85 -9.73 -1.87 24.65
CA LEU A 85 -9.26 -1.91 25.18
C LEU A 85 -9.29 -1.85 25.90
N GLN A 86 -9.68 -1.72 26.21
CA GLN A 86 -9.86 -1.59 26.71
C GLN A 86 -9.96 -2.10 27.38
N LYS A 87 -10.24 -2.40 27.71
CA LYS A 87 -10.45 -2.82 28.20
C LYS A 87 -10.21 -3.06 28.65
#